data_207c6ac2357aa35e1306e1c7cce160f3
#
_entry.id   207c6ac2357aa35e1306e1c7cce160f3
#
_cell.length_a   1.000
_cell.length_b   1.000
_cell.length_c   1.000
_cell.angle_alpha   90.00
_cell.angle_beta   90.00
_cell.angle_gamma   90.00
#
_symmetry.space_group_name_H-M   'P 1'
#
loop_
_entity.id
_entity.type
_entity.pdbx_description
1 polymer ?
#
loop_
_entity_poly.entity_id
_entity_poly.type
_entity_poly.pdbx_seq_one_letter_code
_entity_poly.pdbx_strand_id
1 'polypeptide(L)'
;SVCCPTVTYSRERLEEPVFTSLYKYNIDWDTFRKLAKISGSFAYDPHALVGYRIHDGSTSKEYINNAGRFHEDMQMFTEIWGETIARIIMKIYIKAYDTYKKLK
;
A
#
# COMPACT_ATOMS: atom_id res chain seq x y z
N SER A 1 0.81 8.62 0.40
CA SER A 1 0.97 7.17 0.59
C SER A 1 2.29 6.89 1.30
N VAL A 2 2.32 5.86 2.13
CA VAL A 2 3.52 5.41 2.83
C VAL A 2 4.25 4.40 1.94
N CYS A 3 5.55 4.59 1.73
CA CYS A 3 6.38 3.66 0.96
C CYS A 3 6.95 2.59 1.90
N CYS A 4 6.67 1.32 1.67
CA CYS A 4 7.05 0.22 2.55
C CYS A 4 8.54 0.21 2.95
N PRO A 5 9.51 0.42 2.05
CA PRO A 5 10.94 0.45 2.41
C PRO A 5 11.34 1.57 3.37
N THR A 6 10.48 2.57 3.58
CA THR A 6 10.78 3.71 4.48
C THR A 6 10.24 3.52 5.89
N VAL A 7 9.60 2.39 6.18
CA VAL A 7 8.96 2.13 7.48
C VAL A 7 9.87 1.32 8.38
N THR A 8 10.06 1.79 9.60
CA THR A 8 10.76 1.08 10.67
C THR A 8 9.76 0.69 11.75
N TYR A 9 9.85 -0.54 12.24
CA TYR A 9 8.94 -1.11 13.22
C TYR A 9 9.62 -1.27 14.58
N SER A 10 8.92 -0.91 15.66
CA SER A 10 9.35 -1.25 17.03
C SER A 10 8.94 -2.69 17.35
N ARG A 11 9.88 -3.62 17.37
CA ARG A 11 9.62 -5.04 17.66
C ARG A 11 9.05 -5.29 19.05
N GLU A 12 9.41 -4.48 20.02
CA GLU A 12 8.94 -4.60 21.41
C GLU A 12 7.42 -4.39 21.54
N ARG A 13 6.82 -3.70 20.56
CA ARG A 13 5.40 -3.34 20.58
C ARG A 13 4.54 -4.15 19.63
N LEU A 14 5.16 -5.00 18.82
CA LEU A 14 4.46 -5.76 17.79
C LEU A 14 4.50 -7.24 18.11
N GLU A 15 3.34 -7.87 18.07
CA GLU A 15 3.23 -9.32 18.09
C GLU A 15 3.72 -9.89 16.74
N GLU A 16 4.49 -10.95 16.78
CA GLU A 16 4.95 -11.65 15.59
C GLU A 16 3.94 -12.76 15.21
N PRO A 17 3.76 -13.01 13.92
CA PRO A 17 4.33 -12.31 12.76
C PRO A 17 3.60 -11.01 12.42
N VAL A 18 4.34 -9.96 12.05
CA VAL A 18 3.79 -8.64 11.70
C VAL A 18 3.04 -8.68 10.36
N PHE A 19 3.61 -9.39 9.39
CA PHE A 19 3.06 -9.52 8.04
C PHE A 19 2.21 -10.78 7.92
N THR A 20 0.92 -10.66 8.20
CA THR A 20 -0.07 -11.76 8.17
C THR A 20 -1.12 -11.57 7.08
N SER A 21 -0.84 -10.74 6.08
CA SER A 21 -1.78 -10.43 5.03
C SER A 21 -2.00 -11.61 4.08
N LEU A 22 -3.24 -11.80 3.65
CA LEU A 22 -3.61 -12.73 2.57
C LEU A 22 -3.50 -12.10 1.18
N TYR A 23 -3.25 -10.79 1.11
CA TYR A 23 -3.01 -10.08 -0.14
C TYR A 23 -1.63 -10.42 -0.70
N LYS A 24 -1.53 -10.49 -2.02
CA LYS A 24 -0.27 -10.70 -2.72
C LYS A 24 0.49 -9.40 -2.94
N TYR A 25 -0.23 -8.34 -3.28
CA TYR A 25 0.32 -7.05 -3.67
C TYR A 25 0.16 -5.97 -2.59
N ASN A 26 -0.92 -5.96 -1.86
CA ASN A 26 -1.23 -4.95 -0.84
C ASN A 26 -0.88 -5.40 0.58
N ILE A 27 0.18 -6.21 0.73
CA ILE A 27 0.64 -6.74 2.02
C ILE A 27 0.99 -5.61 2.99
N ASP A 28 1.70 -4.59 2.50
CA ASP A 28 2.12 -3.43 3.28
C ASP A 28 0.92 -2.58 3.71
N TRP A 29 -0.01 -2.29 2.81
CA TRP A 29 -1.21 -1.52 3.13
C TRP A 29 -2.11 -2.23 4.14
N ASP A 30 -2.31 -3.52 4.00
CA ASP A 30 -3.08 -4.31 4.96
C ASP A 30 -2.39 -4.35 6.33
N THR A 31 -1.07 -4.47 6.34
CA THR A 31 -0.27 -4.41 7.57
C THR A 31 -0.41 -3.04 8.24
N PHE A 32 -0.26 -1.93 7.50
CA PHE A 32 -0.43 -0.59 8.08
C PHE A 32 -1.84 -0.36 8.61
N ARG A 33 -2.86 -0.87 7.91
CA ARG A 33 -4.25 -0.82 8.38
C ARG A 33 -4.45 -1.57 9.68
N LYS A 34 -3.83 -2.74 9.84
CA LYS A 34 -3.87 -3.53 11.08
C LYS A 34 -3.14 -2.82 12.22
N LEU A 35 -1.95 -2.30 11.94
CA LEU A 35 -1.15 -1.56 12.93
C LEU A 35 -1.83 -0.28 13.39
N ALA A 36 -2.56 0.41 12.51
CA ALA A 36 -3.32 1.61 12.87
C ALA A 36 -4.45 1.37 13.87
N LYS A 37 -4.87 0.10 14.08
CA LYS A 37 -5.87 -0.29 15.07
C LYS A 37 -5.28 -0.63 16.44
N ILE A 38 -3.97 -0.80 16.52
CA ILE A 38 -3.25 -1.09 17.76
C ILE A 38 -2.92 0.22 18.47
N SER A 39 -2.89 0.20 19.80
CA SER A 39 -2.47 1.36 20.59
C SER A 39 -1.03 1.76 20.27
N GLY A 40 -0.81 3.02 19.99
CA GLY A 40 0.50 3.56 19.62
C GLY A 40 0.38 4.75 18.68
N SER A 41 1.50 5.13 18.06
CA SER A 41 1.55 6.23 17.11
C SER A 41 2.52 5.95 15.97
N PHE A 42 2.27 6.59 14.83
CA PHE A 42 3.22 6.68 13.74
C PHE A 42 4.02 7.97 13.92
N ALA A 43 5.34 7.86 13.95
CA ALA A 43 6.24 9.01 13.93
C ALA A 43 6.74 9.24 12.50
N TYR A 44 6.85 10.49 12.10
CA TYR A 44 7.38 10.89 10.80
C TYR A 44 8.74 11.55 10.95
N ASP A 45 9.74 11.06 10.21
CA ASP A 45 11.05 11.70 10.09
C ASP A 45 11.12 12.39 8.71
N PRO A 46 11.35 13.71 8.65
CA PRO A 46 11.40 14.46 7.40
C PRO A 46 12.70 14.25 6.59
N HIS A 47 13.71 13.60 7.16
CA HIS A 47 14.98 13.39 6.49
C HIS A 47 14.89 12.26 5.43
N ALA A 48 15.62 12.40 4.35
CA ALA A 48 15.73 11.38 3.30
C ALA A 48 16.73 10.29 3.74
N LEU A 49 16.24 9.26 4.41
CA LEU A 49 17.05 8.18 4.98
C LEU A 49 17.13 6.94 4.07
N VAL A 50 16.31 6.84 3.03
CA VAL A 50 16.20 5.65 2.17
C VAL A 50 16.26 6.04 0.70
N GLY A 51 17.12 5.35 -0.06
CA GLY A 51 17.15 5.40 -1.52
C GLY A 51 16.33 4.27 -2.13
N TYR A 52 15.33 4.60 -2.95
CA TYR A 52 14.50 3.63 -3.66
C TYR A 52 14.96 3.48 -5.12
N ARG A 53 15.46 2.29 -5.46
CA ARG A 53 15.92 1.99 -6.82
C ARG A 53 14.78 1.40 -7.66
N ILE A 54 14.52 2.02 -8.80
CA ILE A 54 13.56 1.53 -9.79
C ILE A 54 14.31 0.72 -10.85
N HIS A 55 13.89 -0.51 -11.10
CA HIS A 55 14.47 -1.38 -12.13
C HIS A 55 13.40 -2.26 -12.77
N ASP A 56 13.69 -2.80 -13.96
CA ASP A 56 12.72 -3.51 -14.78
C ASP A 56 12.25 -4.86 -14.20
N GLY A 57 13.06 -5.51 -13.38
CA GLY A 57 12.73 -6.78 -12.70
C GLY A 57 12.03 -6.61 -11.36
N SER A 58 11.54 -5.40 -11.02
CA SER A 58 10.82 -5.23 -9.75
C SER A 58 9.37 -5.73 -9.85
N THR A 59 8.91 -6.39 -8.80
CA THR A 59 7.50 -6.82 -8.66
C THR A 59 6.52 -5.66 -8.88
N SER A 60 6.92 -4.43 -8.50
CA SER A 60 6.11 -3.23 -8.71
C SER A 60 5.88 -2.91 -10.18
N LYS A 61 6.81 -3.25 -11.09
CA LYS A 61 6.66 -3.02 -12.52
C LYS A 61 5.78 -4.09 -13.19
N GLU A 62 5.94 -5.34 -12.82
CA GLU A 62 5.06 -6.43 -13.20
C GLU A 62 3.61 -6.16 -12.76
N TYR A 63 3.49 -5.61 -11.60
CA TYR A 63 2.28 -5.20 -10.94
C TYR A 63 1.50 -4.07 -11.65
N ILE A 64 2.20 -3.10 -12.22
CA ILE A 64 1.61 -1.99 -12.99
C ILE A 64 0.86 -2.50 -14.23
N ASN A 65 1.30 -3.61 -14.79
CA ASN A 65 0.74 -4.21 -16.00
C ASN A 65 -0.34 -5.26 -15.73
N ASN A 66 -0.62 -5.58 -14.47
CA ASN A 66 -1.47 -6.70 -14.11
C ASN A 66 -2.79 -6.26 -13.47
N ALA A 67 -3.91 -6.73 -14.00
CA ALA A 67 -5.26 -6.47 -13.46
C ALA A 67 -5.44 -6.94 -11.99
N GLY A 68 -4.56 -7.80 -11.49
CA GLY A 68 -4.59 -8.32 -10.12
C GLY A 68 -4.50 -7.25 -9.04
N ARG A 69 -3.76 -6.15 -9.30
CA ARG A 69 -3.68 -5.01 -8.38
C ARG A 69 -5.02 -4.36 -8.15
N PHE A 70 -5.69 -4.01 -9.23
CA PHE A 70 -6.98 -3.34 -9.11
C PHE A 70 -8.02 -4.19 -8.41
N HIS A 71 -7.90 -5.51 -8.51
CA HIS A 71 -8.76 -6.42 -7.78
C HIS A 71 -8.50 -6.35 -6.26
N GLU A 72 -7.25 -6.41 -5.84
CA GLU A 72 -6.88 -6.30 -4.43
C GLU A 72 -7.18 -4.90 -3.84
N ASP A 73 -6.91 -3.83 -4.61
CA ASP A 73 -7.24 -2.46 -4.20
C ASP A 73 -8.76 -2.32 -4.00
N MET A 74 -9.56 -2.83 -4.94
CA MET A 74 -11.02 -2.81 -4.84
C MET A 74 -11.53 -3.59 -3.65
N GLN A 75 -10.97 -4.77 -3.41
CA GLN A 75 -11.32 -5.61 -2.27
C GLN A 75 -11.03 -4.87 -0.96
N MET A 76 -9.83 -4.30 -0.81
CA MET A 76 -9.43 -3.57 0.39
C MET A 76 -10.30 -2.33 0.64
N PHE A 77 -10.58 -1.55 -0.39
CA PHE A 77 -11.47 -0.39 -0.28
C PHE A 77 -12.90 -0.79 0.09
N THR A 78 -13.38 -1.92 -0.44
CA THR A 78 -14.69 -2.48 -0.08
C THR A 78 -14.76 -2.89 1.40
N GLU A 79 -13.70 -3.50 1.91
CA GLU A 79 -13.62 -3.87 3.33
C GLU A 79 -13.58 -2.66 4.27
N ILE A 80 -13.01 -1.53 3.83
CA ILE A 80 -12.87 -0.33 4.65
C ILE A 80 -14.14 0.55 4.60
N TRP A 81 -14.69 0.79 3.41
CA TRP A 81 -15.73 1.80 3.18
C TRP A 81 -17.03 1.26 2.54
N GLY A 82 -17.08 -0.03 2.23
CA GLY A 82 -18.18 -0.63 1.51
C GLY A 82 -18.09 -0.45 -0.02
N GLU A 83 -18.84 -1.25 -0.75
CA GLU A 83 -18.71 -1.38 -2.20
C GLU A 83 -18.98 -0.08 -2.97
N THR A 84 -19.98 0.69 -2.56
CA THR A 84 -20.36 1.93 -3.25
C THR A 84 -19.24 2.97 -3.22
N ILE A 85 -18.67 3.21 -2.05
CA ILE A 85 -17.57 4.17 -1.86
C ILE A 85 -16.31 3.64 -2.53
N ALA A 86 -16.03 2.35 -2.40
CA ALA A 86 -14.88 1.71 -3.05
C ALA A 86 -14.90 1.92 -4.57
N ARG A 87 -16.04 1.77 -5.22
CA ARG A 87 -16.19 2.01 -6.67
C ARG A 87 -15.91 3.45 -7.07
N ILE A 88 -16.31 4.42 -6.25
CA ILE A 88 -16.04 5.85 -6.50
C ILE A 88 -14.54 6.13 -6.37
N ILE A 89 -13.92 5.65 -5.29
CA ILE A 89 -12.48 5.81 -5.03
C ILE A 89 -11.67 5.18 -6.16
N MET A 90 -12.02 3.96 -6.59
CA MET A 90 -11.33 3.29 -7.69
C MET A 90 -11.38 4.06 -9.00
N LYS A 91 -12.49 4.68 -9.34
CA LYS A 91 -12.59 5.53 -10.56
C LYS A 91 -11.62 6.71 -10.50
N ILE A 92 -11.52 7.38 -9.35
CA ILE A 92 -10.58 8.49 -9.13
C ILE A 92 -9.14 7.99 -9.19
N TYR A 93 -8.87 6.86 -8.54
CA TYR A 93 -7.55 6.27 -8.45
C TYR A 93 -7.00 5.83 -9.81
N ILE A 94 -7.81 5.15 -10.62
CA ILE A 94 -7.46 4.74 -12.00
C ILE A 94 -7.15 5.96 -12.85
N LYS A 95 -8.00 7.00 -12.79
CA LYS A 95 -7.78 8.23 -13.55
C LYS A 95 -6.48 8.95 -13.16
N ALA A 96 -6.19 9.04 -11.87
CA ALA A 96 -4.94 9.61 -11.38
C ALA A 96 -3.72 8.81 -11.86
N TYR A 97 -3.83 7.48 -11.87
CA TYR A 97 -2.80 6.59 -12.32
C TYR A 97 -2.51 6.70 -13.82
N ASP A 98 -3.54 6.78 -14.66
CA ASP A 98 -3.42 6.98 -16.10
C ASP A 98 -2.75 8.32 -16.44
N THR A 99 -3.07 9.36 -15.66
CA THR A 99 -2.43 10.67 -15.79
C THR A 99 -0.94 10.59 -15.47
N TYR A 100 -0.57 9.89 -14.40
CA TYR A 100 0.84 9.68 -14.01
C TYR A 100 1.62 8.88 -15.06
N LYS A 101 1.00 7.88 -15.69
CA LYS A 101 1.61 7.08 -16.76
C LYS A 101 1.88 7.90 -18.03
N LYS A 102 1.03 8.89 -18.33
CA LYS A 102 1.22 9.80 -19.47
C LYS A 102 2.31 10.85 -19.27
N LEU A 103 2.65 11.17 -18.00
CA LEU A 103 3.69 12.16 -17.67
C LEU A 103 5.10 11.54 -17.64
N LYS A 104 5.22 10.25 -17.75
CA LYS A 104 6.49 9.52 -17.89
C LYS A 104 6.76 9.18 -19.35
#